data_4e49ee3e7882a765dabbb0319c7b3cc5
#
_entry.id   4e49ee3e7882a765dabbb0319c7b3cc5
#
_cell.length_a   1.000
_cell.length_b   1.000
_cell.length_c   1.000
_cell.angle_alpha   90.00
_cell.angle_beta   90.00
_cell.angle_gamma   90.00
#
_symmetry.space_group_name_H-M   'P 1'
#
loop_
_entity.id
_entity.type
_entity.pdbx_description
1 polymer ?
#
loop_
_entity_poly.entity_id
_entity_poly.type
_entity_poly.pdbx_seq_one_letter_code
_entity_poly.pdbx_strand_id
1 'polypeptide(L)'
;SPTDFTKLIIHQIVLIFETFSLSNDKIQFKMDIEFKISKNPVNYKKALQFLEKRVNRVKKGGRELVWFLEHPVTYTAGIRSKREEVLDKSINVIKTNRGGKITLHNPGQQIVYFVINLNKRKKDIRNLVRQVENAIIKFLKIYEIESYADKKNIGVWVKRKKIAAIGIRVSRWIAYHGFSINIKNNLNDYKKIIPCGLDNRKVTSLKNEKKIPTRIKKNLKKILLEHLLRV
;
A
#
# COMPACT_ATOMS: atom_id res chain seq x y z
N SER A 1 32.07 -12.06 -24.73
CA SER A 1 31.66 -10.65 -24.75
C SER A 1 30.38 -10.49 -23.89
N PRO A 2 30.22 -9.38 -23.14
CA PRO A 2 29.10 -9.22 -22.19
C PRO A 2 27.71 -9.10 -22.84
N THR A 3 27.61 -9.13 -24.15
CA THR A 3 26.37 -8.93 -24.93
C THR A 3 25.51 -10.17 -25.08
N ASP A 4 26.07 -11.38 -24.92
CA ASP A 4 25.31 -12.62 -25.12
C ASP A 4 24.50 -13.04 -23.90
N PHE A 5 25.00 -12.76 -22.69
CA PHE A 5 24.27 -13.08 -21.44
C PHE A 5 23.02 -12.23 -21.25
N THR A 6 23.07 -10.98 -21.68
CA THR A 6 21.92 -10.06 -21.61
C THR A 6 20.81 -10.43 -22.59
N LYS A 7 21.18 -10.88 -23.80
CA LYS A 7 20.23 -11.39 -24.79
C LYS A 7 19.57 -12.69 -24.36
N LEU A 8 20.33 -13.60 -23.72
CA LEU A 8 19.80 -14.87 -23.21
C LEU A 8 18.77 -14.66 -22.08
N ILE A 9 19.03 -13.70 -21.18
CA ILE A 9 18.09 -13.36 -20.09
C ILE A 9 16.82 -12.67 -20.64
N ILE A 10 16.95 -11.83 -21.65
CA ILE A 10 15.80 -11.20 -22.31
C ILE A 10 14.98 -12.25 -23.07
N HIS A 11 15.64 -13.20 -23.75
CA HIS A 11 14.96 -14.28 -24.48
C HIS A 11 14.26 -15.25 -23.54
N GLN A 12 14.85 -15.62 -22.38
CA GLN A 12 14.17 -16.42 -21.36
C GLN A 12 13.01 -15.67 -20.67
N ILE A 13 13.10 -14.35 -20.51
CA ILE A 13 11.98 -13.55 -19.99
C ILE A 13 10.84 -13.47 -21.00
N VAL A 14 11.13 -13.37 -22.30
CA VAL A 14 10.13 -13.39 -23.38
C VAL A 14 9.49 -14.77 -23.50
N LEU A 15 10.27 -15.85 -23.46
CA LEU A 15 9.76 -17.23 -23.49
C LEU A 15 8.88 -17.59 -22.28
N ILE A 16 9.18 -17.08 -21.09
CA ILE A 16 8.31 -17.23 -19.90
C ILE A 16 6.99 -16.47 -20.10
N PHE A 17 6.96 -15.38 -20.88
CA PHE A 17 5.73 -14.69 -21.26
C PHE A 17 4.95 -15.42 -22.37
N GLU A 18 5.61 -16.12 -23.28
CA GLU A 18 4.98 -16.84 -24.39
C GLU A 18 4.49 -18.24 -24.00
N THR A 19 5.17 -18.96 -23.11
CA THR A 19 4.71 -20.29 -22.62
C THR A 19 3.53 -20.22 -21.67
N PHE A 20 3.18 -19.05 -21.12
CA PHE A 20 1.91 -18.84 -20.40
C PHE A 20 0.71 -18.55 -21.33
N SER A 21 0.94 -18.50 -22.65
CA SER A 21 -0.06 -18.16 -23.68
C SER A 21 -0.79 -19.34 -24.28
N LEU A 22 -0.46 -20.59 -23.94
CA LEU A 22 -0.99 -21.77 -24.60
C LEU A 22 -1.59 -22.79 -23.64
N SER A 23 -2.61 -22.43 -22.90
CA SER A 23 -3.68 -23.37 -22.48
C SER A 23 -4.80 -22.64 -21.72
N ASN A 24 -5.99 -22.79 -22.25
CA ASN A 24 -7.31 -22.39 -21.77
C ASN A 24 -7.85 -21.05 -22.23
N ASP A 25 -8.85 -21.15 -23.10
CA ASP A 25 -9.88 -20.14 -23.41
C ASP A 25 -10.62 -19.71 -22.14
N LYS A 26 -9.99 -18.83 -21.36
CA LYS A 26 -10.66 -17.96 -20.39
C LYS A 26 -10.18 -16.55 -20.69
N ILE A 27 -11.12 -15.72 -21.07
CA ILE A 27 -11.00 -14.29 -21.33
C ILE A 27 -9.96 -13.69 -20.38
N GLN A 28 -8.75 -13.46 -20.90
CA GLN A 28 -7.67 -12.86 -20.16
C GLN A 28 -7.99 -11.36 -20.05
N PHE A 29 -8.72 -10.98 -19.00
CA PHE A 29 -8.87 -9.56 -18.63
C PHE A 29 -7.46 -9.02 -18.33
N LYS A 30 -6.82 -8.47 -19.37
CA LYS A 30 -5.56 -7.73 -19.23
C LYS A 30 -5.85 -6.56 -18.32
N MET A 31 -5.50 -6.68 -17.03
CA MET A 31 -5.70 -5.58 -16.08
C MET A 31 -4.84 -4.40 -16.49
N ASP A 32 -5.48 -3.34 -16.95
CA ASP A 32 -4.80 -2.11 -17.34
C ASP A 32 -4.54 -1.24 -16.11
N ILE A 33 -3.47 -1.60 -15.37
CA ILE A 33 -3.04 -0.89 -14.16
C ILE A 33 -1.82 -0.01 -14.48
N GLU A 34 -1.96 1.28 -14.28
CA GLU A 34 -0.84 2.21 -14.31
C GLU A 34 -0.04 2.14 -13.01
N PHE A 35 1.28 1.99 -13.10
CA PHE A 35 2.21 2.10 -11.98
C PHE A 35 2.90 3.46 -12.00
N LYS A 36 2.66 4.26 -10.96
CA LYS A 36 3.27 5.58 -10.75
C LYS A 36 4.25 5.53 -9.57
N ILE A 37 5.41 6.16 -9.70
CA ILE A 37 6.40 6.30 -8.63
C ILE A 37 6.77 7.77 -8.50
N SER A 38 6.59 8.35 -7.32
CA SER A 38 7.10 9.68 -7.00
C SER A 38 8.50 9.57 -6.40
N LYS A 39 9.44 10.35 -6.92
CA LYS A 39 10.82 10.41 -6.39
C LYS A 39 10.90 11.22 -5.10
N ASN A 40 10.19 12.33 -5.03
CA ASN A 40 10.14 13.24 -3.89
C ASN A 40 8.85 13.07 -3.08
N PRO A 41 8.84 13.43 -1.79
CA PRO A 41 7.64 13.45 -0.99
C PRO A 41 6.55 14.33 -1.61
N VAL A 42 5.31 13.83 -1.63
CA VAL A 42 4.16 14.50 -2.23
C VAL A 42 3.32 15.13 -1.14
N ASN A 43 2.93 16.40 -1.31
CA ASN A 43 1.99 17.04 -0.40
C ASN A 43 0.68 16.22 -0.31
N TYR A 44 0.19 16.00 0.90
CA TYR A 44 -0.95 15.12 1.15
C TYR A 44 -2.23 15.58 0.45
N LYS A 45 -2.56 16.88 0.52
CA LYS A 45 -3.77 17.44 -0.12
C LYS A 45 -3.70 17.30 -1.65
N LYS A 46 -2.51 17.56 -2.25
CA LYS A 46 -2.29 17.35 -3.69
C LYS A 46 -2.46 15.89 -4.09
N ALA A 47 -1.98 14.95 -3.24
CA ALA A 47 -2.18 13.52 -3.49
C ALA A 47 -3.66 13.12 -3.44
N LEU A 48 -4.44 13.62 -2.49
CA LEU A 48 -5.87 13.38 -2.42
C LEU A 48 -6.61 13.89 -3.66
N GLN A 49 -6.35 15.11 -4.09
CA GLN A 49 -6.95 15.66 -5.31
C GLN A 49 -6.63 14.81 -6.56
N PHE A 50 -5.40 14.31 -6.65
CA PHE A 50 -5.01 13.41 -7.73
C PHE A 50 -5.78 12.08 -7.67
N LEU A 51 -5.92 11.47 -6.48
CA LEU A 51 -6.69 10.24 -6.30
C LEU A 51 -8.17 10.43 -6.66
N GLU A 52 -8.81 11.52 -6.24
CA GLU A 52 -10.20 11.82 -6.56
C GLU A 52 -10.43 11.97 -8.07
N LYS A 53 -9.54 12.68 -8.76
CA LYS A 53 -9.55 12.78 -10.21
C LYS A 53 -9.38 11.39 -10.86
N ARG A 54 -8.49 10.55 -10.34
CA ARG A 54 -8.30 9.18 -10.83
C ARG A 54 -9.53 8.31 -10.59
N VAL A 55 -10.14 8.38 -9.42
CA VAL A 55 -11.41 7.66 -9.12
C VAL A 55 -12.47 7.99 -10.17
N ASN A 56 -12.64 9.27 -10.52
CA ASN A 56 -13.60 9.68 -11.53
C ASN A 56 -13.25 9.15 -12.94
N ARG A 57 -11.97 9.08 -13.28
CA ARG A 57 -11.52 8.47 -14.55
C ARG A 57 -11.80 6.97 -14.59
N VAL A 58 -11.47 6.25 -13.51
CA VAL A 58 -11.71 4.80 -13.40
C VAL A 58 -13.19 4.46 -13.45
N LYS A 59 -14.07 5.28 -12.85
CA LYS A 59 -15.52 5.15 -12.97
C LYS A 59 -16.00 5.20 -14.43
N LYS A 60 -15.32 5.96 -15.28
CA LYS A 60 -15.60 6.12 -16.72
C LYS A 60 -14.83 5.12 -17.58
N GLY A 61 -14.29 4.04 -17.01
CA GLY A 61 -13.55 3.01 -17.76
C GLY A 61 -12.06 3.27 -17.93
N GLY A 62 -11.50 4.36 -17.38
CA GLY A 62 -10.07 4.66 -17.46
C GLY A 62 -9.21 3.69 -16.65
N ARG A 63 -7.89 3.78 -16.86
CA ARG A 63 -6.88 2.91 -16.25
C ARG A 63 -6.89 2.99 -14.73
N GLU A 64 -6.81 1.84 -14.09
CA GLU A 64 -6.55 1.70 -12.65
C GLU A 64 -5.16 2.23 -12.29
N LEU A 65 -4.89 2.41 -11.01
CA LEU A 65 -3.65 3.01 -10.53
C LEU A 65 -3.08 2.24 -9.35
N VAL A 66 -1.76 2.06 -9.33
CA VAL A 66 -0.97 1.80 -8.12
C VAL A 66 0.12 2.86 -8.06
N TRP A 67 0.16 3.63 -6.99
CA TRP A 67 1.05 4.78 -6.83
C TRP A 67 1.93 4.66 -5.58
N PHE A 68 3.25 4.59 -5.78
CA PHE A 68 4.27 4.55 -4.74
C PHE A 68 4.77 5.98 -4.45
N LEU A 69 4.67 6.42 -3.21
CA LEU A 69 5.08 7.74 -2.80
C LEU A 69 5.48 7.79 -1.32
N GLU A 70 5.96 8.93 -0.89
CA GLU A 70 6.15 9.33 0.50
C GLU A 70 5.43 10.67 0.71
N HIS A 71 5.13 11.01 1.97
CA HIS A 71 4.61 12.33 2.34
C HIS A 71 5.60 13.07 3.25
N PRO A 72 5.59 14.41 3.27
CA PRO A 72 6.11 15.18 4.39
C PRO A 72 5.41 14.77 5.69
N VAL A 73 5.94 15.18 6.84
CA VAL A 73 5.29 14.93 8.14
C VAL A 73 3.84 15.41 8.09
N THR A 74 2.90 14.49 8.20
CA THR A 74 1.46 14.75 8.03
C THR A 74 0.66 13.84 8.94
N TYR A 75 -0.11 14.42 9.86
CA TYR A 75 -1.08 13.71 10.68
C TYR A 75 -2.43 13.72 9.99
N THR A 76 -3.08 12.56 9.89
CA THR A 76 -4.36 12.43 9.20
C THR A 76 -5.37 11.70 10.06
N ALA A 77 -6.59 12.22 10.13
CA ALA A 77 -7.71 11.61 10.82
C ALA A 77 -8.65 10.95 9.81
N GLY A 78 -8.83 9.63 9.90
CA GLY A 78 -9.82 8.88 9.11
C GLY A 78 -11.22 9.01 9.71
N ILE A 79 -12.21 8.42 9.06
CA ILE A 79 -13.63 8.53 9.42
C ILE A 79 -14.00 7.98 10.82
N ARG A 80 -13.13 7.15 11.41
CA ARG A 80 -13.32 6.57 12.76
C ARG A 80 -12.41 7.19 13.82
N SER A 81 -11.73 8.29 13.49
CA SER A 81 -10.86 8.99 14.45
C SER A 81 -11.67 9.69 15.54
N LYS A 82 -11.13 9.67 16.73
CA LYS A 82 -11.64 10.41 17.90
C LYS A 82 -10.69 11.55 18.24
N ARG A 83 -11.20 12.63 18.85
CA ARG A 83 -10.41 13.81 19.21
C ARG A 83 -9.35 13.48 20.27
N GLU A 84 -9.68 12.56 21.17
CA GLU A 84 -8.82 12.10 22.26
C GLU A 84 -7.58 11.33 21.76
N GLU A 85 -7.58 10.88 20.51
CA GLU A 85 -6.43 10.23 19.90
C GLU A 85 -5.30 11.21 19.54
N VAL A 86 -5.51 12.53 19.67
CA VAL A 86 -4.51 13.59 19.49
C VAL A 86 -3.95 13.97 20.86
N LEU A 87 -2.72 13.54 21.16
CA LEU A 87 -2.05 13.80 22.44
C LEU A 87 -1.36 15.17 22.46
N ASP A 88 -0.71 15.54 21.36
CA ASP A 88 -0.09 16.85 21.21
C ASP A 88 -1.02 17.78 20.41
N LYS A 89 -1.63 18.74 21.12
CA LYS A 89 -2.59 19.68 20.53
C LYS A 89 -1.94 20.69 19.56
N SER A 90 -0.61 20.79 19.54
CA SER A 90 0.11 21.70 18.63
C SER A 90 0.18 21.17 17.19
N ILE A 91 -0.09 19.87 16.94
CA ILE A 91 -0.04 19.29 15.61
C ILE A 91 -1.27 19.64 14.79
N ASN A 92 -1.03 19.93 13.50
CA ASN A 92 -2.13 20.06 12.54
C ASN A 92 -2.56 18.70 12.02
N VAL A 93 -3.82 18.35 12.22
CA VAL A 93 -4.41 17.06 11.79
C VAL A 93 -5.35 17.28 10.63
N ILE A 94 -5.05 16.68 9.49
CA ILE A 94 -5.89 16.75 8.27
C ILE A 94 -7.01 15.71 8.38
N LYS A 95 -8.26 16.16 8.43
CA LYS A 95 -9.44 15.29 8.32
C LYS A 95 -9.55 14.71 6.91
N THR A 96 -9.80 13.42 6.79
CA THR A 96 -9.85 12.71 5.53
C THR A 96 -11.04 11.74 5.47
N ASN A 97 -11.38 11.32 4.27
CA ASN A 97 -12.45 10.35 4.06
C ASN A 97 -11.98 8.89 3.99
N ARG A 98 -10.67 8.60 4.24
CA ARG A 98 -10.16 7.22 4.28
C ARG A 98 -10.74 6.43 5.46
N GLY A 99 -10.72 5.12 5.35
CA GLY A 99 -11.01 4.24 6.48
C GLY A 99 -9.99 4.37 7.62
N GLY A 100 -10.36 3.88 8.79
CA GLY A 100 -9.48 3.84 9.97
C GLY A 100 -9.53 5.11 10.84
N LYS A 101 -8.61 5.15 11.78
CA LYS A 101 -8.46 6.18 12.81
C LYS A 101 -7.33 7.16 12.46
N ILE A 102 -6.81 7.89 13.46
CA ILE A 102 -5.66 8.78 13.28
C ILE A 102 -4.39 8.00 12.92
N THR A 103 -3.57 8.57 12.06
CA THR A 103 -2.24 8.03 11.72
C THR A 103 -1.27 9.15 11.32
N LEU A 104 0.00 8.78 11.20
CA LEU A 104 1.10 9.62 10.76
C LEU A 104 1.60 9.13 9.40
N HIS A 105 1.94 10.08 8.54
CA HIS A 105 2.79 9.87 7.36
C HIS A 105 4.01 10.78 7.49
N ASN A 106 5.20 10.27 7.22
CA ASN A 106 6.44 11.04 7.27
C ASN A 106 7.52 10.44 6.35
N PRO A 107 8.59 11.19 6.05
CA PRO A 107 9.66 10.71 5.17
C PRO A 107 10.26 9.38 5.64
N GLY A 108 10.53 8.49 4.69
CA GLY A 108 11.00 7.12 4.96
C GLY A 108 9.89 6.11 5.23
N GLN A 109 8.61 6.51 5.21
CA GLN A 109 7.46 5.62 5.19
C GLN A 109 7.02 5.39 3.75
N GLN A 110 6.97 4.13 3.29
CA GLN A 110 6.44 3.81 1.97
C GLN A 110 4.92 3.85 1.97
N ILE A 111 4.35 4.77 1.23
CA ILE A 111 2.92 4.83 0.96
C ILE A 111 2.66 4.14 -0.38
N VAL A 112 1.61 3.35 -0.43
CA VAL A 112 1.06 2.79 -1.67
C VAL A 112 -0.41 3.18 -1.76
N TYR A 113 -0.72 4.10 -2.63
CA TYR A 113 -2.08 4.38 -3.01
C TYR A 113 -2.47 3.54 -4.23
N PHE A 114 -3.74 3.18 -4.30
CA PHE A 114 -4.30 2.55 -5.48
C PHE A 114 -5.69 3.10 -5.79
N VAL A 115 -6.12 2.91 -7.03
CA VAL A 115 -7.51 3.11 -7.46
C VAL A 115 -7.88 1.89 -8.29
N ILE A 116 -8.70 1.01 -7.71
CA ILE A 116 -9.05 -0.32 -8.24
C ILE A 116 -10.55 -0.42 -8.42
N ASN A 117 -11.00 -0.91 -9.58
CA ASN A 117 -12.40 -1.09 -9.89
C ASN A 117 -12.88 -2.51 -9.52
N LEU A 118 -13.57 -2.63 -8.40
CA LEU A 118 -14.12 -3.90 -7.94
C LEU A 118 -15.33 -4.37 -8.77
N ASN A 119 -15.92 -3.53 -9.65
CA ASN A 119 -16.93 -4.01 -10.61
C ASN A 119 -16.34 -4.94 -11.67
N LYS A 120 -15.02 -4.84 -11.94
CA LYS A 120 -14.28 -5.74 -12.84
C LYS A 120 -13.79 -7.01 -12.15
N ARG A 121 -14.13 -7.20 -10.86
CA ARG A 121 -13.69 -8.29 -9.96
C ARG A 121 -14.85 -8.73 -9.11
N LYS A 122 -14.59 -9.68 -8.20
CA LYS A 122 -15.52 -9.98 -7.13
C LYS A 122 -15.68 -8.75 -6.22
N LYS A 123 -16.92 -8.30 -6.00
CA LYS A 123 -17.25 -7.15 -5.14
C LYS A 123 -17.08 -7.49 -3.66
N ASP A 124 -15.87 -7.82 -3.25
CA ASP A 124 -15.52 -8.26 -1.90
C ASP A 124 -14.42 -7.37 -1.29
N ILE A 125 -14.85 -6.41 -0.45
CA ILE A 125 -13.94 -5.49 0.23
C ILE A 125 -13.07 -6.22 1.26
N ARG A 126 -13.61 -7.26 1.93
CA ARG A 126 -12.85 -8.04 2.92
C ARG A 126 -11.74 -8.82 2.23
N ASN A 127 -12.03 -9.40 1.05
CA ASN A 127 -11.02 -10.05 0.24
C ASN A 127 -9.93 -9.06 -0.20
N LEU A 128 -10.28 -7.84 -0.67
CA LEU A 128 -9.30 -6.82 -1.04
C LEU A 128 -8.36 -6.51 0.14
N VAL A 129 -8.90 -6.26 1.34
CA VAL A 129 -8.09 -6.00 2.54
C VAL A 129 -7.15 -7.17 2.82
N ARG A 130 -7.66 -8.41 2.81
CA ARG A 130 -6.88 -9.63 3.02
C ARG A 130 -5.76 -9.80 1.99
N GLN A 131 -6.02 -9.51 0.70
CA GLN A 131 -4.99 -9.56 -0.34
C GLN A 131 -3.90 -8.51 -0.12
N VAL A 132 -4.26 -7.32 0.33
CA VAL A 132 -3.29 -6.27 0.69
C VAL A 132 -2.46 -6.70 1.91
N GLU A 133 -3.06 -7.26 2.95
CA GLU A 133 -2.34 -7.79 4.12
C GLU A 133 -1.38 -8.91 3.71
N ASN A 134 -1.83 -9.87 2.93
CA ASN A 134 -1.02 -10.98 2.44
C ASN A 134 0.15 -10.49 1.57
N ALA A 135 -0.07 -9.49 0.73
CA ALA A 135 0.99 -8.89 -0.08
C ALA A 135 2.08 -8.24 0.80
N ILE A 136 1.68 -7.53 1.86
CA ILE A 136 2.62 -6.91 2.81
C ILE A 136 3.38 -8.00 3.60
N ILE A 137 2.69 -9.04 4.06
CA ILE A 137 3.32 -10.17 4.77
C ILE A 137 4.33 -10.88 3.87
N LYS A 138 3.96 -11.17 2.61
CA LYS A 138 4.88 -11.77 1.63
C LYS A 138 6.08 -10.87 1.34
N PHE A 139 5.87 -9.55 1.27
CA PHE A 139 6.94 -8.58 1.11
C PHE A 139 7.90 -8.59 2.30
N LEU A 140 7.40 -8.60 3.53
CA LEU A 140 8.23 -8.62 4.74
C LEU A 140 9.00 -9.94 4.89
N LYS A 141 8.42 -11.05 4.43
CA LYS A 141 9.07 -12.37 4.42
C LYS A 141 10.33 -12.41 3.54
N ILE A 142 10.41 -11.61 2.45
CA ILE A 142 11.63 -11.48 1.64
C ILE A 142 12.83 -11.00 2.49
N TYR A 143 12.53 -10.24 3.55
CA TYR A 143 13.53 -9.70 4.48
C TYR A 143 13.58 -10.48 5.79
N GLU A 144 13.08 -11.71 5.80
CA GLU A 144 13.05 -12.61 6.96
C GLU A 144 12.36 -12.00 8.18
N ILE A 145 11.35 -11.14 7.95
CA ILE A 145 10.53 -10.55 9.02
C ILE A 145 9.23 -11.34 9.11
N GLU A 146 9.09 -12.10 10.19
CA GLU A 146 7.83 -12.75 10.52
C GLU A 146 6.78 -11.71 10.90
N SER A 147 5.65 -11.76 10.23
CA SER A 147 4.56 -10.80 10.41
C SER A 147 3.21 -11.46 10.21
N TYR A 148 2.17 -10.84 10.73
CA TYR A 148 0.79 -11.38 10.69
C TYR A 148 -0.24 -10.27 10.55
N ALA A 149 -1.43 -10.65 10.04
CA ALA A 149 -2.62 -9.81 10.02
C ALA A 149 -3.45 -10.04 11.29
N ASP A 150 -3.95 -8.95 11.91
CA ASP A 150 -4.80 -9.02 13.10
C ASP A 150 -6.27 -8.79 12.69
N LYS A 151 -7.13 -9.78 12.91
CA LYS A 151 -8.56 -9.71 12.55
C LYS A 151 -9.32 -8.56 13.21
N LYS A 152 -8.93 -8.17 14.45
CA LYS A 152 -9.58 -7.09 15.19
C LYS A 152 -8.98 -5.71 14.86
N ASN A 153 -7.70 -5.66 14.49
CA ASN A 153 -6.95 -4.42 14.27
C ASN A 153 -6.27 -4.43 12.90
N ILE A 154 -7.05 -4.17 11.85
CA ILE A 154 -6.62 -4.18 10.44
C ILE A 154 -5.23 -3.56 10.27
N GLY A 155 -4.34 -4.27 9.56
CA GLY A 155 -2.96 -3.92 9.31
C GLY A 155 -2.02 -5.08 9.54
N VAL A 156 -0.72 -4.88 9.33
CA VAL A 156 0.30 -5.93 9.51
C VAL A 156 1.16 -5.65 10.73
N TRP A 157 1.47 -6.70 11.46
CA TRP A 157 2.06 -6.67 12.79
C TRP A 157 3.31 -7.54 12.87
N VAL A 158 4.29 -7.09 13.67
CA VAL A 158 5.51 -7.81 14.04
C VAL A 158 5.64 -7.75 15.56
N LYS A 159 5.69 -8.89 16.24
CA LYS A 159 5.85 -8.95 17.72
C LYS A 159 4.91 -7.97 18.45
N ARG A 160 3.63 -7.93 18.11
CA ARG A 160 2.60 -7.02 18.66
C ARG A 160 2.79 -5.52 18.34
N LYS A 161 3.74 -5.14 17.47
CA LYS A 161 3.95 -3.77 17.01
C LYS A 161 3.44 -3.64 15.58
N LYS A 162 2.74 -2.55 15.25
CA LYS A 162 2.23 -2.33 13.89
C LYS A 162 3.34 -1.84 12.97
N ILE A 163 3.59 -2.56 11.88
CA ILE A 163 4.55 -2.17 10.85
C ILE A 163 3.86 -1.55 9.62
N ALA A 164 2.62 -1.94 9.35
CA ALA A 164 1.86 -1.40 8.22
C ALA A 164 0.41 -1.09 8.62
N ALA A 165 -0.08 0.06 8.18
CA ALA A 165 -1.45 0.51 8.36
C ALA A 165 -2.19 0.49 7.02
N ILE A 166 -3.47 0.09 7.04
CA ILE A 166 -4.36 0.00 5.87
C ILE A 166 -5.55 0.91 6.09
N GLY A 167 -5.82 1.80 5.11
CA GLY A 167 -6.90 2.76 5.18
C GLY A 167 -7.61 2.91 3.84
N ILE A 168 -8.39 1.90 3.44
CA ILE A 168 -9.10 1.85 2.16
C ILE A 168 -10.47 2.54 2.29
N ARG A 169 -10.90 3.22 1.24
CA ARG A 169 -12.26 3.67 1.02
C ARG A 169 -12.80 3.07 -0.26
N VAL A 170 -14.09 2.76 -0.27
CA VAL A 170 -14.81 2.29 -1.47
C VAL A 170 -15.95 3.24 -1.77
N SER A 171 -16.08 3.65 -3.03
CA SER A 171 -17.19 4.46 -3.55
C SER A 171 -17.65 3.89 -4.88
N ARG A 172 -18.92 3.45 -4.94
CA ARG A 172 -19.48 2.78 -6.14
C ARG A 172 -18.60 1.65 -6.68
N TRP A 173 -18.09 0.83 -5.75
CA TRP A 173 -17.17 -0.29 -6.02
C TRP A 173 -15.81 0.11 -6.63
N ILE A 174 -15.43 1.38 -6.54
CA ILE A 174 -14.06 1.81 -6.77
C ILE A 174 -13.37 1.92 -5.41
N ALA A 175 -12.37 1.08 -5.18
CA ALA A 175 -11.54 1.12 -3.98
C ALA A 175 -10.38 2.09 -4.19
N TYR A 176 -10.11 2.95 -3.22
CA TYR A 176 -9.02 3.94 -3.29
C TYR A 176 -8.44 4.28 -1.93
N HIS A 177 -7.45 5.15 -1.86
CA HIS A 177 -6.42 5.24 -0.83
C HIS A 177 -5.52 4.01 -0.87
N GLY A 178 -5.23 3.34 0.24
CA GLY A 178 -4.36 2.19 0.24
C GLY A 178 -3.74 1.90 1.60
N PHE A 179 -2.40 1.81 1.65
CA PHE A 179 -1.69 1.44 2.86
C PHE A 179 -0.34 2.15 3.00
N SER A 180 0.22 2.07 4.20
CA SER A 180 1.58 2.54 4.50
C SER A 180 2.39 1.45 5.16
N ILE A 181 3.69 1.38 4.86
CA ILE A 181 4.66 0.50 5.52
C ILE A 181 5.75 1.39 6.13
N ASN A 182 5.99 1.25 7.41
CA ASN A 182 7.11 1.90 8.07
C ASN A 182 8.41 1.23 7.62
N ILE A 183 9.25 1.93 6.84
CA ILE A 183 10.52 1.41 6.35
C ILE A 183 11.67 1.93 7.23
N LYS A 184 11.94 3.23 7.20
CA LYS A 184 13.02 3.90 7.93
C LYS A 184 12.61 5.25 8.51
N ASN A 185 11.32 5.50 8.53
CA ASN A 185 10.75 6.76 9.01
C ASN A 185 10.95 6.93 10.53
N ASN A 186 10.93 8.19 10.98
CA ASN A 186 11.03 8.54 12.40
C ASN A 186 9.77 8.10 13.15
N LEU A 187 9.87 7.08 14.00
CA LEU A 187 8.76 6.57 14.78
C LEU A 187 8.44 7.43 16.02
N ASN A 188 9.31 8.33 16.46
CA ASN A 188 9.05 9.24 17.58
C ASN A 188 7.88 10.19 17.29
N ASP A 189 7.66 10.53 16.02
CA ASP A 189 6.54 11.38 15.62
C ASP A 189 5.16 10.74 15.96
N TYR A 190 5.09 9.41 16.10
CA TYR A 190 3.87 8.72 16.56
C TYR A 190 3.51 8.99 18.02
N LYS A 191 4.47 9.46 18.85
CA LYS A 191 4.21 9.77 20.29
C LYS A 191 3.21 10.92 20.46
N LYS A 192 2.96 11.69 19.42
CA LYS A 192 2.01 12.81 19.43
C LYS A 192 0.55 12.40 19.24
N ILE A 193 0.31 11.12 18.96
CA ILE A 193 -1.02 10.56 18.70
C ILE A 193 -1.16 9.16 19.32
N ILE A 194 -2.39 8.70 19.51
CA ILE A 194 -2.70 7.28 19.75
C ILE A 194 -2.94 6.61 18.40
N PRO A 195 -1.92 6.02 17.75
CA PRO A 195 -2.04 5.55 16.38
C PRO A 195 -3.05 4.41 16.28
N CYS A 196 -4.02 4.52 15.41
CA CYS A 196 -5.06 3.52 15.20
C CYS A 196 -5.91 3.20 16.45
N GLY A 197 -5.90 4.08 17.47
CA GLY A 197 -6.62 3.89 18.75
C GLY A 197 -6.08 2.73 19.60
N LEU A 198 -4.79 2.50 19.54
CA LEU A 198 -4.12 1.39 20.22
C LEU A 198 -3.35 1.92 21.44
N ASP A 199 -4.02 2.00 22.59
CA ASP A 199 -3.48 2.62 23.82
C ASP A 199 -2.17 1.97 24.31
N ASN A 200 -1.97 0.66 24.09
CA ASN A 200 -0.81 -0.09 24.57
C ASN A 200 0.02 -0.77 23.48
N ARG A 201 -0.28 -0.54 22.20
CA ARG A 201 0.44 -1.17 21.10
C ARG A 201 1.37 -0.18 20.39
N LYS A 202 2.64 -0.55 20.32
CA LYS A 202 3.69 0.27 19.67
C LYS A 202 3.66 0.10 18.16
N VAL A 203 4.31 1.00 17.48
CA VAL A 203 4.66 0.87 16.06
C VAL A 203 6.09 0.37 15.92
N THR A 204 6.40 -0.23 14.77
CA THR A 204 7.77 -0.60 14.39
C THR A 204 8.02 -0.26 12.94
N SER A 205 9.25 -0.43 12.48
CA SER A 205 9.67 -0.22 11.09
C SER A 205 10.60 -1.33 10.65
N LEU A 206 10.76 -1.47 9.36
CA LEU A 206 11.67 -2.45 8.78
C LEU A 206 13.12 -2.22 9.24
N LYS A 207 13.53 -0.94 9.37
CA LYS A 207 14.84 -0.56 9.94
C LYS A 207 15.04 -1.07 11.36
N ASN A 208 13.99 -1.06 12.19
CA ASN A 208 14.08 -1.50 13.58
C ASN A 208 14.09 -3.03 13.72
N GLU A 209 13.57 -3.75 12.75
CA GLU A 209 13.51 -5.22 12.77
C GLU A 209 14.71 -5.86 12.06
N LYS A 210 15.26 -5.23 11.01
CA LYS A 210 16.37 -5.72 10.19
C LYS A 210 17.14 -4.55 9.57
N LYS A 211 18.29 -4.82 8.90
CA LYS A 211 18.98 -3.84 8.06
C LYS A 211 18.07 -3.33 6.94
N ILE A 212 18.25 -2.06 6.55
CA ILE A 212 17.42 -1.44 5.50
C ILE A 212 17.63 -2.20 4.18
N PRO A 213 16.56 -2.75 3.60
CA PRO A 213 16.68 -3.54 2.38
C PRO A 213 16.83 -2.65 1.15
N THR A 214 17.47 -3.21 0.13
CA THR A 214 17.49 -2.66 -1.22
C THR A 214 16.23 -3.07 -2.00
N ARG A 215 15.92 -2.35 -3.08
CA ARG A 215 14.88 -2.72 -4.08
C ARG A 215 13.44 -2.81 -3.53
N ILE A 216 13.12 -2.11 -2.43
CA ILE A 216 11.80 -2.13 -1.78
C ILE A 216 10.65 -1.96 -2.80
N LYS A 217 10.69 -0.89 -3.61
CA LYS A 217 9.60 -0.58 -4.56
C LYS A 217 9.47 -1.65 -5.65
N LYS A 218 10.57 -2.23 -6.12
CA LYS A 218 10.58 -3.30 -7.14
C LYS A 218 9.93 -4.57 -6.60
N ASN A 219 10.34 -5.02 -5.42
CA ASN A 219 9.81 -6.22 -4.79
C ASN A 219 8.32 -6.07 -4.45
N LEU A 220 7.95 -4.93 -3.87
CA LEU A 220 6.56 -4.66 -3.51
C LEU A 220 5.65 -4.55 -4.74
N LYS A 221 6.12 -3.96 -5.86
CA LYS A 221 5.38 -3.90 -7.12
C LYS A 221 5.05 -5.29 -7.66
N LYS A 222 6.03 -6.20 -7.71
CA LYS A 222 5.84 -7.57 -8.20
C LYS A 222 4.77 -8.30 -7.37
N ILE A 223 4.90 -8.26 -6.04
CA ILE A 223 3.98 -8.94 -5.13
C ILE A 223 2.57 -8.36 -5.22
N LEU A 224 2.44 -7.03 -5.27
CA LEU A 224 1.12 -6.38 -5.36
C LEU A 224 0.38 -6.77 -6.62
N LEU A 225 1.06 -6.88 -7.77
CA LEU A 225 0.43 -7.37 -8.99
C LEU A 225 -0.19 -8.74 -8.79
N GLU A 226 0.57 -9.69 -8.24
CA GLU A 226 0.09 -11.06 -7.99
C GLU A 226 -1.15 -11.09 -7.07
N HIS A 227 -1.20 -10.24 -6.04
CA HIS A 227 -2.30 -10.19 -5.09
C HIS A 227 -3.52 -9.41 -5.60
N LEU A 228 -3.32 -8.32 -6.33
CA LEU A 228 -4.42 -7.54 -6.92
C LEU A 228 -5.13 -8.30 -8.05
N LEU A 229 -4.47 -9.28 -8.68
CA LEU A 229 -5.10 -10.21 -9.63
C LEU A 229 -6.08 -11.18 -8.96
N ARG A 230 -5.97 -11.40 -7.65
CA ARG A 230 -6.78 -12.35 -6.87
C ARG A 230 -7.96 -11.70 -6.12
N VAL A 231 -8.15 -10.42 -6.30
CA VAL A 231 -9.24 -9.65 -5.66
C VAL A 231 -10.61 -9.90 -6.28
#